data_145562e82940d1ff8d662248fca28116
#
_entry.id   145562e82940d1ff8d662248fca28116
#
_cell.length_a   1.000
_cell.length_b   1.000
_cell.length_c   1.000
_cell.angle_alpha   90.00
_cell.angle_beta   90.00
_cell.angle_gamma   90.00
#
_symmetry.space_group_name_H-M   'P 1'
#
loop_
_entity.id
_entity.type
_entity.pdbx_description
1 polymer ?
#
loop_
_entity_poly.entity_id
_entity_poly.type
_entity_poly.pdbx_seq_one_letter_code
_entity_poly.pdbx_strand_id
1 'polypeptide(L)'
;KSIGVVFQEPALDTELTGKENLDFHARMYGITKKNRSERINEVLGLVDLTDKKDVLVKNYSGGMKRRLEIARGLMHSPKVLFLDEPTLGLDAQTRQAIWKYIKKMNREEKTTIFLTTHYMDEADNLCNRIGIIDHGKILVMDSIRNLKKSIGNDVITLSSSANKKLLTQLEQKEWVKKTEI
;
A
#
# COMPACT_ATOMS: atom_id res chain seq x y z
N LYS A 1 3.08 5.17 -21.63
CA LYS A 1 4.29 4.81 -20.85
C LYS A 1 4.39 5.57 -19.51
N SER A 2 3.51 6.52 -19.23
CA SER A 2 3.56 7.31 -17.98
C SER A 2 2.72 6.71 -16.84
N ILE A 3 1.95 5.66 -17.08
CA ILE A 3 1.02 5.05 -16.14
C ILE A 3 1.36 3.58 -15.97
N GLY A 4 1.43 3.13 -14.72
CA GLY A 4 1.49 1.73 -14.33
C GLY A 4 0.16 1.34 -13.67
N VAL A 5 -0.25 0.08 -13.83
CA VAL A 5 -1.46 -0.47 -13.21
C VAL A 5 -1.11 -1.84 -12.63
N VAL A 6 -1.48 -2.06 -11.39
CA VAL A 6 -1.39 -3.33 -10.68
C VAL A 6 -2.80 -3.73 -10.26
N PHE A 7 -3.34 -4.74 -10.91
CA PHE A 7 -4.68 -5.26 -10.64
C PHE A 7 -4.71 -6.10 -9.36
N GLN A 8 -5.90 -6.36 -8.86
CA GLN A 8 -6.13 -7.20 -7.69
C GLN A 8 -5.60 -8.61 -7.92
N GLU A 9 -5.91 -9.22 -9.08
CA GLU A 9 -5.39 -10.54 -9.45
C GLU A 9 -4.02 -10.42 -10.13
N PRO A 10 -3.01 -11.21 -9.71
CA PRO A 10 -1.70 -11.22 -10.35
C PRO A 10 -1.79 -11.75 -11.78
N ALA A 11 -1.26 -10.98 -12.74
CA ALA A 11 -1.12 -11.40 -14.14
C ALA A 11 0.32 -11.87 -14.45
N LEU A 12 0.85 -12.75 -13.59
CA LEU A 12 2.17 -13.35 -13.71
C LEU A 12 2.10 -14.71 -14.41
N ASP A 13 3.07 -15.00 -15.26
CA ASP A 13 3.26 -16.32 -15.80
C ASP A 13 3.95 -17.20 -14.74
N THR A 14 3.25 -18.25 -14.30
CA THR A 14 3.72 -19.13 -13.23
C THR A 14 4.81 -20.10 -13.67
N GLU A 15 4.94 -20.37 -14.96
CA GLU A 15 5.97 -21.24 -15.55
C GLU A 15 7.29 -20.47 -15.85
N LEU A 16 7.28 -19.17 -15.67
CA LEU A 16 8.47 -18.34 -15.75
C LEU A 16 9.03 -18.03 -14.35
N THR A 17 10.32 -17.74 -14.29
CA THR A 17 10.97 -17.18 -13.10
C THR A 17 10.56 -15.73 -12.86
N GLY A 18 10.83 -15.20 -11.67
CA GLY A 18 10.58 -13.78 -11.38
C GLY A 18 11.31 -12.84 -12.35
N LYS A 19 12.57 -13.16 -12.68
CA LYS A 19 13.38 -12.40 -13.64
C LYS A 19 12.80 -12.48 -15.07
N GLU A 20 12.38 -13.66 -15.52
CA GLU A 20 11.80 -13.83 -16.85
C GLU A 20 10.48 -13.09 -17.02
N ASN A 21 9.62 -13.09 -16.01
CA ASN A 21 8.42 -12.29 -15.98
C ASN A 21 8.73 -10.80 -16.19
N LEU A 22 9.72 -10.28 -15.48
CA LEU A 22 10.12 -8.88 -15.62
C LEU A 22 10.80 -8.59 -16.95
N ASP A 23 11.64 -9.51 -17.48
CA ASP A 23 12.26 -9.33 -18.79
C ASP A 23 11.22 -9.31 -19.92
N PHE A 24 10.20 -10.16 -19.84
CA PHE A 24 9.09 -10.15 -20.78
C PHE A 24 8.39 -8.78 -20.80
N HIS A 25 8.04 -8.26 -19.61
CA HIS A 25 7.42 -6.93 -19.49
C HIS A 25 8.34 -5.81 -19.96
N ALA A 26 9.62 -5.86 -19.62
CA ALA A 26 10.60 -4.89 -20.08
C ALA A 26 10.65 -4.79 -21.61
N ARG A 27 10.55 -5.93 -22.31
CA ARG A 27 10.48 -5.97 -23.78
C ARG A 27 9.21 -5.31 -24.29
N MET A 28 8.06 -5.61 -23.70
CA MET A 28 6.79 -5.00 -24.10
C MET A 28 6.81 -3.46 -23.98
N TYR A 29 7.48 -2.93 -22.97
CA TYR A 29 7.64 -1.48 -22.82
C TYR A 29 8.77 -0.88 -23.66
N GLY A 30 9.51 -1.71 -24.41
CA GLY A 30 10.59 -1.28 -25.30
C GLY A 30 11.86 -0.88 -24.57
N ILE A 31 12.11 -1.44 -23.38
CA ILE A 31 13.38 -1.25 -22.65
C ILE A 31 14.48 -2.00 -23.39
N THR A 32 15.55 -1.28 -23.77
CA THR A 32 16.65 -1.86 -24.54
C THR A 32 17.37 -2.96 -23.78
N LYS A 33 17.96 -3.93 -24.50
CA LYS A 33 18.69 -5.05 -23.89
C LYS A 33 19.78 -4.58 -22.91
N LYS A 34 20.43 -3.46 -23.22
CA LYS A 34 21.48 -2.87 -22.38
C LYS A 34 20.95 -2.45 -20.99
N ASN A 35 19.77 -1.85 -20.94
CA ASN A 35 19.21 -1.28 -19.71
C ASN A 35 18.32 -2.27 -18.95
N ARG A 36 17.86 -3.37 -19.57
CA ARG A 36 16.92 -4.32 -18.96
C ARG A 36 17.47 -5.01 -17.72
N SER A 37 18.69 -5.54 -17.80
CA SER A 37 19.25 -6.29 -16.68
C SER A 37 19.42 -5.43 -15.43
N GLU A 38 19.87 -4.20 -15.63
CA GLU A 38 20.01 -3.21 -14.55
C GLU A 38 18.65 -2.88 -13.95
N ARG A 39 17.65 -2.54 -14.81
CA ARG A 39 16.29 -2.20 -14.34
C ARG A 39 15.59 -3.38 -13.65
N ILE A 40 15.76 -4.61 -14.13
CA ILE A 40 15.23 -5.81 -13.47
C ILE A 40 15.83 -5.97 -12.07
N ASN A 41 17.13 -5.84 -11.93
CA ASN A 41 17.78 -5.94 -10.63
C ASN A 41 17.33 -4.82 -9.67
N GLU A 42 17.20 -3.60 -10.17
CA GLU A 42 16.69 -2.47 -9.41
C GLU A 42 15.27 -2.73 -8.85
N VAL A 43 14.32 -3.09 -9.71
CA VAL A 43 12.94 -3.32 -9.25
C VAL A 43 12.81 -4.56 -8.36
N LEU A 44 13.62 -5.61 -8.58
CA LEU A 44 13.69 -6.76 -7.69
C LEU A 44 14.25 -6.37 -6.31
N GLY A 45 15.26 -5.50 -6.28
CA GLY A 45 15.79 -4.95 -5.04
C GLY A 45 14.78 -4.09 -4.29
N LEU A 46 13.98 -3.29 -5.01
CA LEU A 46 12.91 -2.50 -4.40
C LEU A 46 11.88 -3.35 -3.67
N VAL A 47 11.55 -4.53 -4.20
CA VAL A 47 10.53 -5.44 -3.64
C VAL A 47 11.13 -6.60 -2.84
N ASP A 48 12.44 -6.60 -2.59
CA ASP A 48 13.14 -7.64 -1.81
C ASP A 48 12.92 -9.07 -2.36
N LEU A 49 13.13 -9.23 -3.66
CA LEU A 49 13.04 -10.49 -4.37
C LEU A 49 14.30 -10.87 -5.14
N THR A 50 15.42 -10.17 -4.90
CA THR A 50 16.68 -10.40 -5.60
C THR A 50 17.15 -11.85 -5.47
N ASP A 51 17.09 -12.44 -4.27
CA ASP A 51 17.53 -13.81 -4.00
C ASP A 51 16.57 -14.89 -4.56
N LYS A 52 15.39 -14.49 -4.99
CA LYS A 52 14.35 -15.37 -5.52
C LYS A 52 14.13 -15.20 -7.02
N LYS A 53 14.90 -14.33 -7.68
CA LYS A 53 14.72 -13.95 -9.08
C LYS A 53 14.72 -15.11 -10.08
N ASP A 54 15.51 -16.15 -9.81
CA ASP A 54 15.68 -17.31 -10.68
C ASP A 54 14.78 -18.52 -10.26
N VAL A 55 13.88 -18.33 -9.27
CA VAL A 55 12.89 -19.32 -8.84
C VAL A 55 11.62 -19.15 -9.69
N LEU A 56 11.01 -20.26 -10.11
CA LEU A 56 9.73 -20.27 -10.84
C LEU A 56 8.62 -19.63 -9.98
N VAL A 57 7.79 -18.78 -10.59
CA VAL A 57 6.73 -18.04 -9.90
C VAL A 57 5.66 -18.95 -9.30
N LYS A 58 5.45 -20.14 -9.85
CA LYS A 58 4.58 -21.15 -9.20
C LYS A 58 5.00 -21.48 -7.77
N ASN A 59 6.29 -21.40 -7.46
CA ASN A 59 6.86 -21.69 -6.14
C ASN A 59 6.90 -20.45 -5.22
N TYR A 60 6.37 -19.29 -5.67
CA TYR A 60 6.30 -18.09 -4.87
C TYR A 60 5.10 -18.17 -3.90
N SER A 61 5.29 -17.61 -2.68
CA SER A 61 4.15 -17.34 -1.79
C SER A 61 3.25 -16.24 -2.38
N GLY A 62 2.01 -16.13 -1.87
CA GLY A 62 1.10 -15.06 -2.29
C GLY A 62 1.72 -13.66 -2.16
N GLY A 63 2.42 -13.41 -1.04
CA GLY A 63 3.12 -12.15 -0.82
C GLY A 63 4.29 -11.91 -1.79
N MET A 64 5.02 -12.96 -2.17
CA MET A 64 6.08 -12.86 -3.19
C MET A 64 5.49 -12.56 -4.58
N LYS A 65 4.38 -13.21 -4.94
CA LYS A 65 3.67 -12.94 -6.19
C LYS A 65 3.20 -11.48 -6.23
N ARG A 66 2.60 -11.00 -5.15
CA ARG A 66 2.14 -9.60 -5.06
C ARG A 66 3.28 -8.59 -5.18
N ARG A 67 4.40 -8.85 -4.52
CA ARG A 67 5.60 -8.01 -4.65
C ARG A 67 6.16 -8.00 -6.08
N LEU A 68 6.19 -9.15 -6.74
CA LEU A 68 6.62 -9.24 -8.14
C LEU A 68 5.67 -8.49 -9.10
N GLU A 69 4.35 -8.52 -8.84
CA GLU A 69 3.37 -7.73 -9.60
C GLU A 69 3.62 -6.23 -9.47
N ILE A 70 3.92 -5.75 -8.27
CA ILE A 70 4.29 -4.35 -8.05
C ILE A 70 5.57 -4.01 -8.82
N ALA A 71 6.62 -4.86 -8.72
CA ALA A 71 7.85 -4.69 -9.47
C ALA A 71 7.60 -4.62 -10.99
N ARG A 72 6.69 -5.46 -11.50
CA ARG A 72 6.26 -5.44 -12.90
C ARG A 72 5.63 -4.10 -13.29
N GLY A 73 4.74 -3.57 -12.46
CA GLY A 73 4.10 -2.27 -12.66
C GLY A 73 5.11 -1.10 -12.70
N LEU A 74 6.29 -1.28 -12.11
CA LEU A 74 7.35 -0.28 -12.03
C LEU A 74 8.38 -0.36 -13.16
N MET A 75 8.38 -1.42 -13.96
CA MET A 75 9.44 -1.68 -14.96
C MET A 75 9.71 -0.49 -15.87
N HIS A 76 8.69 0.25 -16.25
CA HIS A 76 8.78 1.37 -17.20
C HIS A 76 8.86 2.76 -16.52
N SER A 77 9.17 2.81 -15.22
CA SER A 77 9.27 4.04 -14.41
C SER A 77 8.04 4.96 -14.58
N PRO A 78 6.84 4.51 -14.19
CA PRO A 78 5.62 5.29 -14.38
C PRO A 78 5.63 6.54 -13.50
N LYS A 79 5.05 7.63 -14.01
CA LYS A 79 4.79 8.85 -13.20
C LYS A 79 3.59 8.68 -12.28
N VAL A 80 2.64 7.83 -12.68
CA VAL A 80 1.44 7.51 -11.91
C VAL A 80 1.29 5.99 -11.83
N LEU A 81 1.09 5.47 -10.65
CA LEU A 81 0.86 4.05 -10.39
C LEU A 81 -0.51 3.85 -9.75
N PHE A 82 -1.35 3.05 -10.41
CA PHE A 82 -2.63 2.60 -9.86
C PHE A 82 -2.45 1.22 -9.22
N LEU A 83 -2.90 1.09 -8.00
CA LEU A 83 -2.83 -0.14 -7.22
C LEU A 83 -4.26 -0.51 -6.77
N ASP A 84 -4.77 -1.63 -7.28
CA ASP A 84 -6.08 -2.11 -6.87
C ASP A 84 -5.91 -3.12 -5.73
N GLU A 85 -6.36 -2.73 -4.53
CA GLU A 85 -6.27 -3.48 -3.28
C GLU A 85 -4.88 -4.15 -3.07
N PRO A 86 -3.79 -3.36 -2.97
CA PRO A 86 -2.42 -3.88 -3.08
C PRO A 86 -2.05 -4.89 -1.99
N THR A 87 -2.74 -4.92 -0.86
CA THR A 87 -2.41 -5.82 0.26
C THR A 87 -3.52 -6.80 0.63
N LEU A 88 -4.53 -6.94 -0.24
CA LEU A 88 -5.63 -7.86 -0.02
C LEU A 88 -5.13 -9.30 0.17
N GLY A 89 -5.63 -9.98 1.22
CA GLY A 89 -5.31 -11.38 1.49
C GLY A 89 -3.88 -11.64 1.99
N LEU A 90 -3.09 -10.61 2.30
CA LEU A 90 -1.74 -10.75 2.81
C LEU A 90 -1.70 -10.69 4.35
N ASP A 91 -0.74 -11.42 4.93
CA ASP A 91 -0.43 -11.35 6.34
C ASP A 91 0.12 -9.96 6.74
N ALA A 92 0.10 -9.65 8.04
CA ALA A 92 0.48 -8.34 8.55
C ALA A 92 1.94 -7.97 8.24
N GLN A 93 2.86 -8.93 8.26
CA GLN A 93 4.28 -8.68 7.98
C GLN A 93 4.49 -8.32 6.50
N THR A 94 3.91 -9.10 5.60
CA THR A 94 3.97 -8.87 4.15
C THR A 94 3.30 -7.53 3.79
N ARG A 95 2.16 -7.21 4.42
CA ARG A 95 1.46 -5.93 4.24
C ARG A 95 2.36 -4.75 4.60
N GLN A 96 3.00 -4.78 5.76
CA GLN A 96 3.94 -3.72 6.16
C GLN A 96 5.14 -3.58 5.22
N ALA A 97 5.65 -4.69 4.69
CA ALA A 97 6.71 -4.65 3.69
C ALA A 97 6.25 -3.92 2.42
N ILE A 98 5.07 -4.24 1.90
CA ILE A 98 4.49 -3.57 0.73
C ILE A 98 4.26 -2.07 1.01
N TRP A 99 3.78 -1.69 2.19
CA TRP A 99 3.62 -0.28 2.56
C TRP A 99 4.95 0.49 2.54
N LYS A 100 6.03 -0.12 3.00
CA LYS A 100 7.37 0.48 2.90
C LYS A 100 7.76 0.75 1.45
N TYR A 101 7.49 -0.19 0.54
CA TYR A 101 7.78 -0.02 -0.89
C TYR A 101 6.96 1.10 -1.51
N ILE A 102 5.65 1.12 -1.25
CA ILE A 102 4.76 2.17 -1.74
C ILE A 102 5.25 3.55 -1.28
N LYS A 103 5.58 3.69 0.01
CA LYS A 103 6.14 4.94 0.55
C LYS A 103 7.48 5.31 -0.09
N LYS A 104 8.36 4.34 -0.29
CA LYS A 104 9.66 4.56 -0.92
C LYS A 104 9.50 5.09 -2.34
N MET A 105 8.68 4.44 -3.16
CA MET A 105 8.39 4.89 -4.53
C MET A 105 7.84 6.31 -4.58
N ASN A 106 6.89 6.63 -3.72
CA ASN A 106 6.33 7.96 -3.67
C ASN A 106 7.38 9.02 -3.28
N ARG A 107 8.21 8.72 -2.27
CA ARG A 107 9.18 9.69 -1.73
C ARG A 107 10.43 9.83 -2.58
N GLU A 108 11.03 8.72 -3.00
CA GLU A 108 12.33 8.70 -3.68
C GLU A 108 12.18 8.83 -5.19
N GLU A 109 11.25 8.09 -5.79
CA GLU A 109 11.05 8.10 -7.24
C GLU A 109 10.00 9.12 -7.70
N LYS A 110 9.37 9.85 -6.77
CA LYS A 110 8.35 10.88 -7.06
C LYS A 110 7.16 10.33 -7.85
N THR A 111 6.90 9.03 -7.77
CA THR A 111 5.74 8.40 -8.41
C THR A 111 4.46 8.84 -7.68
N THR A 112 3.50 9.36 -8.38
CA THR A 112 2.15 9.60 -7.84
C THR A 112 1.43 8.25 -7.72
N ILE A 113 0.93 7.93 -6.53
CA ILE A 113 0.26 6.66 -6.28
C ILE A 113 -1.21 6.88 -6.02
N PHE A 114 -2.04 6.16 -6.76
CA PHE A 114 -3.48 6.06 -6.56
C PHE A 114 -3.79 4.62 -6.17
N LEU A 115 -4.38 4.40 -5.00
CA LEU A 115 -4.73 3.06 -4.55
C LEU A 115 -6.19 2.97 -4.13
N THR A 116 -6.79 1.80 -4.34
CA THR A 116 -8.06 1.43 -3.74
C THR A 116 -7.80 0.52 -2.54
N THR A 117 -8.57 0.66 -1.49
CA THR A 117 -8.52 -0.23 -0.33
C THR A 117 -9.79 -0.13 0.50
N HIS A 118 -10.16 -1.20 1.16
CA HIS A 118 -11.17 -1.22 2.20
C HIS A 118 -10.55 -1.31 3.61
N TYR A 119 -9.21 -1.35 3.71
CA TYR A 119 -8.49 -1.30 4.98
C TYR A 119 -8.21 0.14 5.39
N MET A 120 -8.84 0.60 6.46
CA MET A 120 -8.67 1.97 6.96
C MET A 120 -7.24 2.25 7.44
N ASP A 121 -6.57 1.25 8.03
CA ASP A 121 -5.18 1.33 8.45
C ASP A 121 -4.21 1.50 7.27
N GLU A 122 -4.48 0.87 6.12
CA GLU A 122 -3.72 1.08 4.89
C GLU A 122 -3.87 2.51 4.37
N ALA A 123 -5.11 2.98 4.28
CA ALA A 123 -5.40 4.35 3.87
C ALA A 123 -4.73 5.37 4.80
N ASP A 124 -4.80 5.17 6.12
CA ASP A 124 -4.19 6.03 7.14
C ASP A 124 -2.66 6.07 7.03
N ASN A 125 -2.05 4.94 6.71
CA ASN A 125 -0.59 4.84 6.59
C ASN A 125 -0.02 5.38 5.28
N LEU A 126 -0.74 5.21 4.17
CA LEU A 126 -0.19 5.44 2.82
C LEU A 126 -0.66 6.74 2.19
N CYS A 127 -1.90 7.17 2.46
CA CYS A 127 -2.53 8.22 1.68
C CYS A 127 -2.33 9.61 2.29
N ASN A 128 -2.09 10.60 1.44
CA ASN A 128 -2.15 12.01 1.83
C ASN A 128 -3.59 12.53 1.81
N ARG A 129 -4.40 12.01 0.88
CA ARG A 129 -5.83 12.33 0.72
C ARG A 129 -6.60 11.04 0.50
N ILE A 130 -7.82 11.00 1.02
CA ILE A 130 -8.74 9.85 0.89
C ILE A 130 -10.03 10.35 0.27
N GLY A 131 -10.55 9.59 -0.70
CA GLY A 131 -11.91 9.72 -1.22
C GLY A 131 -12.76 8.55 -0.71
N ILE A 132 -13.85 8.83 -0.03
CA ILE A 132 -14.84 7.82 0.38
C ILE A 132 -15.87 7.71 -0.74
N ILE A 133 -16.04 6.49 -1.25
CA ILE A 133 -16.98 6.19 -2.34
C ILE A 133 -18.11 5.32 -1.80
N ASP A 134 -19.35 5.69 -2.13
CA ASP A 134 -20.53 4.91 -1.88
C ASP A 134 -21.50 5.01 -3.06
N HIS A 135 -22.08 3.88 -3.45
CA HIS A 135 -22.98 3.78 -4.62
C HIS A 135 -22.48 4.52 -5.87
N GLY A 136 -21.16 4.39 -6.16
CA GLY A 136 -20.55 5.02 -7.35
C GLY A 136 -20.35 6.53 -7.25
N LYS A 137 -20.56 7.15 -6.10
CA LYS A 137 -20.37 8.58 -5.85
C LYS A 137 -19.29 8.82 -4.81
N ILE A 138 -18.49 9.83 -5.03
CA ILE A 138 -17.54 10.32 -4.02
C ILE A 138 -18.35 11.14 -3.00
N LEU A 139 -18.47 10.61 -1.77
CA LEU A 139 -19.17 11.30 -0.68
C LEU A 139 -18.35 12.44 -0.10
N VAL A 140 -17.06 12.21 0.07
CA VAL A 140 -16.12 13.19 0.63
C VAL A 140 -14.72 12.89 0.13
N MET A 141 -13.90 13.93 -0.02
CA MET A 141 -12.48 13.82 -0.36
C MET A 141 -11.69 14.85 0.44
N ASP A 142 -10.85 14.39 1.36
CA ASP A 142 -10.00 15.27 2.16
C ASP A 142 -8.76 14.53 2.68
N SER A 143 -7.91 15.24 3.41
CA SER A 143 -6.83 14.64 4.19
C SER A 143 -7.41 13.78 5.32
N ILE A 144 -6.67 12.73 5.71
CA ILE A 144 -7.04 11.86 6.82
C ILE A 144 -7.30 12.64 8.10
N ARG A 145 -6.44 13.63 8.37
CA ARG A 145 -6.57 14.49 9.55
C ARG A 145 -7.92 15.24 9.58
N ASN A 146 -8.34 15.78 8.45
CA ASN A 146 -9.61 16.51 8.36
C ASN A 146 -10.80 15.56 8.45
N LEU A 147 -10.73 14.40 7.78
CA LEU A 147 -11.78 13.37 7.86
C LEU A 147 -11.96 12.87 9.30
N LYS A 148 -10.89 12.60 10.03
CA LYS A 148 -10.95 12.20 11.44
C LYS A 148 -11.59 13.30 12.31
N LYS A 149 -11.26 14.57 12.06
CA LYS A 149 -11.87 15.70 12.77
C LYS A 149 -13.36 15.87 12.48
N SER A 150 -13.80 15.62 11.24
CA SER A 150 -15.22 15.76 10.87
C SER A 150 -16.12 14.68 11.49
N ILE A 151 -15.57 13.49 11.74
CA ILE A 151 -16.30 12.39 12.41
C ILE A 151 -16.47 12.68 13.91
N GLY A 152 -15.64 13.55 14.46
CA GLY A 152 -15.68 14.12 15.81
C GLY A 152 -15.66 13.06 16.93
N ASN A 153 -14.76 13.16 17.76
CA ASN A 153 -14.52 12.68 19.12
C ASN A 153 -13.12 12.10 19.21
N ASP A 154 -12.21 12.88 19.75
CA ASP A 154 -10.91 12.34 20.16
C ASP A 154 -11.16 11.37 21.34
N VAL A 155 -10.63 10.14 21.22
CA VAL A 155 -10.62 9.17 22.30
C VAL A 155 -9.33 9.35 23.09
N ILE A 156 -9.44 9.70 24.34
CA ILE A 156 -8.31 9.80 25.26
C ILE A 156 -8.32 8.59 26.18
N THR A 157 -7.31 7.74 26.07
CA THR A 157 -7.13 6.59 26.97
C THR A 157 -6.23 7.01 28.14
N LEU A 158 -6.74 6.89 29.35
CA LEU A 158 -6.02 7.20 30.57
C LEU A 158 -5.86 5.96 31.42
N SER A 159 -4.66 5.73 31.95
CA SER A 159 -4.41 4.68 32.95
C SER A 159 -4.26 5.31 34.34
N SER A 160 -5.05 4.88 35.29
CA SER A 160 -5.02 5.40 36.67
C SER A 160 -5.36 4.33 37.68
N SER A 161 -4.71 4.37 38.86
CA SER A 161 -5.06 3.54 40.00
C SER A 161 -6.32 3.98 40.74
N ALA A 162 -6.85 5.18 40.44
CA ALA A 162 -8.03 5.79 41.07
C ALA A 162 -9.22 5.94 40.11
N ASN A 163 -9.52 4.89 39.34
CA ASN A 163 -10.44 4.91 38.19
C ASN A 163 -11.81 5.54 38.49
N LYS A 164 -12.49 5.17 39.58
CA LYS A 164 -13.83 5.71 39.89
C LYS A 164 -13.83 7.22 40.17
N LYS A 165 -12.84 7.71 40.92
CA LYS A 165 -12.76 9.14 41.28
C LYS A 165 -12.39 9.98 40.06
N LEU A 166 -11.53 9.46 39.20
CA LEU A 166 -11.14 10.11 37.96
C LEU A 166 -12.34 10.20 36.97
N LEU A 167 -13.12 9.12 36.84
CA LEU A 167 -14.35 9.10 36.03
C LEU A 167 -15.31 10.21 36.43
N THR A 168 -15.68 10.30 37.70
CA THR A 168 -16.60 11.34 38.20
C THR A 168 -16.09 12.76 37.90
N GLN A 169 -14.78 12.97 37.95
CA GLN A 169 -14.19 14.26 37.63
C GLN A 169 -14.19 14.55 36.12
N LEU A 170 -14.02 13.52 35.27
CA LEU A 170 -14.03 13.66 33.82
C LEU A 170 -15.44 13.89 33.29
N GLU A 171 -16.45 13.18 33.82
CA GLU A 171 -17.84 13.34 33.43
C GLU A 171 -18.41 14.75 33.70
N GLN A 172 -17.81 15.49 34.62
CA GLN A 172 -18.15 16.88 34.90
C GLN A 172 -17.56 17.88 33.88
N LYS A 173 -16.74 17.43 32.93
CA LYS A 173 -16.14 18.30 31.93
C LYS A 173 -17.01 18.42 30.68
N GLU A 174 -17.35 19.63 30.27
CA GLU A 174 -18.20 19.90 29.09
C GLU A 174 -17.68 19.27 27.77
N TRP A 175 -16.37 19.05 27.67
CA TRP A 175 -15.77 18.45 26.49
C TRP A 175 -15.77 16.90 26.50
N VAL A 176 -16.14 16.27 27.63
CA VAL A 176 -16.26 14.80 27.74
C VAL A 176 -17.66 14.38 27.36
N LYS A 177 -17.79 13.64 26.28
CA LYS A 177 -19.08 13.16 25.78
C LYS A 177 -19.46 11.77 26.30
N LYS A 178 -18.48 10.92 26.55
CA LYS A 178 -18.67 9.54 27.04
C LYS A 178 -17.42 9.07 27.76
N THR A 179 -17.59 8.32 28.83
CA THR A 179 -16.52 7.63 29.57
C THR A 179 -16.80 6.12 29.58
N GLU A 180 -15.76 5.33 29.46
CA GLU A 180 -15.80 3.85 29.58
C GLU A 180 -14.63 3.38 30.43
N ILE A 181 -14.82 2.28 31.21
CA ILE A 181 -13.75 1.62 32.00
C ILE A 181 -13.34 0.33 31.31
#